data_4f0c24cfa63de9ac763214b7e7689bcd
#
_entry.id   4f0c24cfa63de9ac763214b7e7689bcd
#
_cell.length_a   1.000
_cell.length_b   1.000
_cell.length_c   1.000
_cell.angle_alpha   90.00
_cell.angle_beta   90.00
_cell.angle_gamma   90.00
#
_symmetry.space_group_name_H-M   'P 1'
#
loop_
_entity.id
_entity.type
_entity.pdbx_description
1 polymer ?
#
loop_
_entity_poly.entity_id
_entity_poly.type
_entity_poly.pdbx_seq_one_letter_code
_entity_poly.pdbx_strand_id
1 'polypeptide(L)'
;NELLYQVHLTAVIDEGAVIGQDTRIWHFCHVCAGAEIGKNCSLGQNVMVAAGAKVGDNVKIQNNVAVYSGVTVEDDVFLGPSCVFTNVSNPRSQVSRQSIYEKTLVRRGVTVGANATIVCGITLGRYAFVAAGAVVTTDITDYGFVVGIPGRLSGHMSRHGHKLIFDKANRAVCPESSLRYEWVGESVRCLDLDEDVPLPENLSVGSRDYRSFEKNLLADE
;
A
#
# COMPACT_ATOMS: atom_id res chain seq x y z
N ASN A 1 12.67 -30.89 -1.93
CA ASN A 1 11.80 -29.93 -2.59
C ASN A 1 12.45 -28.55 -2.44
N GLU A 2 12.86 -27.92 -3.53
CA GLU A 2 13.27 -26.53 -3.50
C GLU A 2 12.06 -25.66 -3.08
N LEU A 3 12.29 -24.74 -2.13
CA LEU A 3 11.28 -23.75 -1.77
C LEU A 3 11.04 -22.84 -2.99
N LEU A 4 9.79 -22.57 -3.29
CA LEU A 4 9.41 -21.66 -4.38
C LEU A 4 9.70 -20.18 -4.05
N TYR A 5 10.12 -19.87 -2.83
CA TYR A 5 10.43 -18.53 -2.33
C TYR A 5 11.78 -18.50 -1.61
N GLN A 6 12.34 -17.33 -1.42
CA GLN A 6 13.61 -17.12 -0.71
C GLN A 6 13.35 -16.64 0.72
N VAL A 7 14.02 -17.23 1.68
CA VAL A 7 13.89 -16.87 3.09
C VAL A 7 15.26 -16.81 3.76
N HIS A 8 15.52 -15.70 4.47
CA HIS A 8 16.76 -15.58 5.24
C HIS A 8 16.72 -16.52 6.47
N LEU A 9 17.86 -17.10 6.81
CA LEU A 9 17.99 -18.10 7.89
C LEU A 9 17.54 -17.61 9.29
N THR A 10 17.47 -16.29 9.52
CA THR A 10 16.99 -15.71 10.78
C THR A 10 15.48 -15.43 10.79
N ALA A 11 14.80 -15.64 9.67
CA ALA A 11 13.35 -15.50 9.63
C ALA A 11 12.67 -16.77 10.15
N VAL A 12 11.52 -16.60 10.78
CA VAL A 12 10.67 -17.67 11.28
C VAL A 12 9.43 -17.76 10.42
N ILE A 13 9.21 -18.94 9.83
CA ILE A 13 8.00 -19.24 9.05
C ILE A 13 7.28 -20.36 9.79
N ASP A 14 6.11 -20.07 10.34
CA ASP A 14 5.33 -21.07 11.06
C ASP A 14 4.73 -22.08 10.08
N GLU A 15 4.57 -23.31 10.54
CA GLU A 15 3.86 -24.35 9.78
C GLU A 15 2.41 -23.90 9.51
N GLY A 16 1.95 -24.04 8.26
CA GLY A 16 0.63 -23.58 7.82
C GLY A 16 0.61 -22.13 7.28
N ALA A 17 1.73 -21.42 7.24
CA ALA A 17 1.87 -20.21 6.45
C ALA A 17 1.91 -20.54 4.95
N VAL A 18 1.23 -19.72 4.12
CA VAL A 18 1.22 -19.87 2.66
C VAL A 18 2.00 -18.73 2.03
N ILE A 19 3.04 -19.05 1.25
CA ILE A 19 3.93 -18.08 0.62
C ILE A 19 4.04 -18.39 -0.86
N GLY A 20 3.74 -17.41 -1.71
CA GLY A 20 3.79 -17.53 -3.16
C GLY A 20 5.21 -17.51 -3.71
N GLN A 21 5.31 -17.98 -4.96
CA GLN A 21 6.57 -18.11 -5.70
C GLN A 21 7.30 -16.76 -5.84
N ASP A 22 8.63 -16.80 -5.87
CA ASP A 22 9.53 -15.65 -6.05
C ASP A 22 9.43 -14.57 -4.96
N THR A 23 8.71 -14.82 -3.88
CA THR A 23 8.68 -13.96 -2.70
C THR A 23 9.98 -14.04 -1.93
N ARG A 24 10.48 -12.89 -1.45
CA ARG A 24 11.73 -12.76 -0.70
C ARG A 24 11.45 -12.26 0.72
N ILE A 25 11.94 -13.02 1.70
CA ILE A 25 11.75 -12.72 3.13
C ILE A 25 13.12 -12.49 3.76
N TRP A 26 13.34 -11.29 4.25
CA TRP A 26 14.62 -10.85 4.80
C TRP A 26 14.76 -11.19 6.29
N HIS A 27 15.78 -10.60 6.92
CA HIS A 27 16.20 -10.91 8.30
C HIS A 27 15.11 -10.66 9.32
N PHE A 28 15.02 -11.57 10.31
CA PHE A 28 14.18 -11.42 11.51
C PHE A 28 12.68 -11.23 11.23
N CYS A 29 12.21 -11.66 10.07
CA CYS A 29 10.78 -11.69 9.78
C CYS A 29 10.10 -12.84 10.54
N HIS A 30 8.80 -12.66 10.82
CA HIS A 30 7.95 -13.73 11.35
C HIS A 30 6.67 -13.80 10.52
N VAL A 31 6.45 -14.93 9.85
CA VAL A 31 5.22 -15.22 9.13
C VAL A 31 4.46 -16.28 9.93
N CYS A 32 3.34 -15.85 10.52
CA CYS A 32 2.56 -16.70 11.42
C CYS A 32 1.77 -17.78 10.67
N ALA A 33 1.44 -18.86 11.34
CA ALA A 33 0.54 -19.90 10.84
C ALA A 33 -0.79 -19.29 10.36
N GLY A 34 -1.26 -19.69 9.17
CA GLY A 34 -2.49 -19.15 8.56
C GLY A 34 -2.36 -17.76 7.95
N ALA A 35 -1.17 -17.19 7.88
CA ALA A 35 -0.90 -16.02 7.04
C ALA A 35 -0.81 -16.45 5.57
N GLU A 36 -1.33 -15.61 4.66
CA GLU A 36 -1.29 -15.83 3.21
C GLU A 36 -0.50 -14.69 2.55
N ILE A 37 0.55 -15.01 1.80
CA ILE A 37 1.38 -14.06 1.06
C ILE A 37 1.46 -14.52 -0.39
N GLY A 38 1.17 -13.61 -1.32
CA GLY A 38 1.20 -13.86 -2.75
C GLY A 38 2.61 -13.99 -3.33
N LYS A 39 2.69 -13.92 -4.66
CA LYS A 39 3.92 -14.08 -5.46
C LYS A 39 4.69 -12.77 -5.58
N ASN A 40 6.00 -12.86 -5.88
CA ASN A 40 6.86 -11.72 -6.18
C ASN A 40 6.87 -10.62 -5.09
N CYS A 41 6.54 -10.96 -3.85
CA CYS A 41 6.57 -10.04 -2.73
C CYS A 41 7.99 -9.84 -2.20
N SER A 42 8.19 -8.75 -1.46
CA SER A 42 9.44 -8.51 -0.73
C SER A 42 9.10 -8.04 0.68
N LEU A 43 9.49 -8.84 1.68
CA LEU A 43 9.35 -8.50 3.10
C LEU A 43 10.71 -8.07 3.62
N GLY A 44 10.83 -6.78 3.93
CA GLY A 44 12.03 -6.19 4.51
C GLY A 44 12.34 -6.73 5.91
N GLN A 45 13.42 -6.26 6.50
CA GLN A 45 13.86 -6.72 7.82
C GLN A 45 12.81 -6.46 8.90
N ASN A 46 12.62 -7.45 9.80
CA ASN A 46 11.74 -7.33 10.95
C ASN A 46 10.27 -7.07 10.59
N VAL A 47 9.79 -7.70 9.52
CA VAL A 47 8.38 -7.70 9.13
C VAL A 47 7.66 -8.85 9.81
N MET A 48 6.46 -8.60 10.33
CA MET A 48 5.58 -9.64 10.85
C MET A 48 4.29 -9.68 10.05
N VAL A 49 3.85 -10.88 9.67
CA VAL A 49 2.54 -11.13 9.05
C VAL A 49 1.76 -12.07 9.95
N ALA A 50 0.71 -11.55 10.57
CA ALA A 50 -0.07 -12.27 11.58
C ALA A 50 -0.98 -13.33 10.96
N ALA A 51 -1.45 -14.25 11.79
CA ALA A 51 -2.43 -15.26 11.43
C ALA A 51 -3.69 -14.62 10.82
N GLY A 52 -4.14 -15.15 9.67
CA GLY A 52 -5.33 -14.66 8.96
C GLY A 52 -5.14 -13.32 8.22
N ALA A 53 -3.96 -12.70 8.27
CA ALA A 53 -3.63 -11.59 7.39
C ALA A 53 -3.39 -12.09 5.96
N LYS A 54 -3.82 -11.29 4.97
CA LYS A 54 -3.69 -11.63 3.55
C LYS A 54 -2.90 -10.55 2.83
N VAL A 55 -1.91 -10.98 2.06
CA VAL A 55 -1.06 -10.13 1.24
C VAL A 55 -1.10 -10.66 -0.19
N GLY A 56 -1.48 -9.82 -1.13
CA GLY A 56 -1.56 -10.14 -2.55
C GLY A 56 -0.20 -10.28 -3.23
N ASP A 57 -0.20 -10.24 -4.55
CA ASP A 57 0.99 -10.39 -5.38
C ASP A 57 1.76 -9.06 -5.52
N ASN A 58 3.07 -9.14 -5.73
CA ASN A 58 3.96 -7.99 -5.98
C ASN A 58 3.92 -6.90 -4.90
N VAL A 59 3.66 -7.28 -3.64
CA VAL A 59 3.63 -6.34 -2.51
C VAL A 59 5.04 -6.12 -1.97
N LYS A 60 5.39 -4.86 -1.71
CA LYS A 60 6.65 -4.46 -1.09
C LYS A 60 6.37 -3.99 0.34
N ILE A 61 6.75 -4.78 1.32
CA ILE A 61 6.65 -4.44 2.74
C ILE A 61 8.04 -4.05 3.23
N GLN A 62 8.21 -2.80 3.60
CA GLN A 62 9.49 -2.29 4.06
C GLN A 62 9.77 -2.70 5.52
N ASN A 63 10.97 -2.36 6.03
CA ASN A 63 11.43 -2.77 7.35
C ASN A 63 10.47 -2.33 8.47
N ASN A 64 10.38 -3.16 9.51
CA ASN A 64 9.68 -2.88 10.76
C ASN A 64 8.16 -2.68 10.60
N VAL A 65 7.52 -3.38 9.69
CA VAL A 65 6.08 -3.34 9.49
C VAL A 65 5.44 -4.61 10.04
N ALA A 66 4.37 -4.45 10.83
CA ALA A 66 3.52 -5.55 11.27
C ALA A 66 2.18 -5.48 10.53
N VAL A 67 1.85 -6.54 9.77
CA VAL A 67 0.55 -6.73 9.14
C VAL A 67 -0.29 -7.61 10.05
N TYR A 68 -1.16 -6.99 10.82
CA TYR A 68 -1.96 -7.67 11.85
C TYR A 68 -3.13 -8.47 11.29
N SER A 69 -3.66 -9.37 12.12
CA SER A 69 -4.91 -10.07 11.85
C SER A 69 -6.05 -9.10 11.53
N GLY A 70 -6.82 -9.40 10.49
CA GLY A 70 -7.88 -8.52 9.99
C GLY A 70 -7.44 -7.56 8.88
N VAL A 71 -6.15 -7.43 8.61
CA VAL A 71 -5.62 -6.64 7.49
C VAL A 71 -5.57 -7.50 6.23
N THR A 72 -6.16 -6.98 5.15
CA THR A 72 -6.03 -7.51 3.79
C THR A 72 -5.34 -6.48 2.92
N VAL A 73 -4.26 -6.89 2.28
CA VAL A 73 -3.47 -6.08 1.35
C VAL A 73 -3.61 -6.69 -0.04
N GLU A 74 -4.16 -5.95 -0.99
CA GLU A 74 -4.27 -6.39 -2.39
C GLU A 74 -2.91 -6.27 -3.11
N ASP A 75 -2.89 -6.57 -4.42
CA ASP A 75 -1.67 -6.59 -5.23
C ASP A 75 -1.03 -5.21 -5.41
N ASP A 76 0.24 -5.19 -5.78
CA ASP A 76 1.01 -4.00 -6.17
C ASP A 76 1.11 -2.91 -5.08
N VAL A 77 0.88 -3.24 -3.81
CA VAL A 77 0.93 -2.31 -2.68
C VAL A 77 2.36 -2.09 -2.20
N PHE A 78 2.65 -0.84 -1.83
CA PHE A 78 3.88 -0.47 -1.14
C PHE A 78 3.59 -0.02 0.29
N LEU A 79 4.13 -0.75 1.28
CA LEU A 79 4.08 -0.39 2.69
C LEU A 79 5.45 0.16 3.13
N GLY A 80 5.50 1.46 3.37
CA GLY A 80 6.71 2.18 3.74
C GLY A 80 7.27 1.75 5.10
N PRO A 81 8.58 2.00 5.36
CA PRO A 81 9.23 1.54 6.57
C PRO A 81 8.55 2.11 7.82
N SER A 82 8.37 1.23 8.80
CA SER A 82 7.75 1.56 10.09
C SER A 82 6.34 2.14 10.00
N CYS A 83 5.61 1.92 8.91
CA CYS A 83 4.19 2.22 8.91
C CYS A 83 3.45 1.25 9.86
N VAL A 84 2.35 1.70 10.43
CA VAL A 84 1.65 0.99 11.51
C VAL A 84 0.21 0.73 11.13
N PHE A 85 -0.23 -0.51 11.31
CA PHE A 85 -1.65 -0.88 11.32
C PHE A 85 -2.11 -1.10 12.75
N THR A 86 -3.37 -0.78 13.05
CA THR A 86 -4.04 -1.21 14.27
C THR A 86 -5.10 -2.28 13.94
N ASN A 87 -5.67 -2.94 14.94
CA ASN A 87 -6.75 -3.92 14.73
C ASN A 87 -7.90 -3.79 15.74
N VAL A 88 -7.77 -2.86 16.69
CA VAL A 88 -8.79 -2.53 17.70
C VAL A 88 -8.81 -1.03 17.91
N SER A 89 -9.98 -0.40 17.78
CA SER A 89 -10.14 1.05 17.95
C SER A 89 -10.08 1.50 19.41
N ASN A 90 -10.48 0.64 20.35
CA ASN A 90 -10.55 0.98 21.78
C ASN A 90 -9.86 -0.06 22.68
N PRO A 91 -8.55 -0.29 22.52
CA PRO A 91 -7.83 -1.32 23.24
C PRO A 91 -7.78 -1.01 24.75
N ARG A 92 -7.93 -2.04 25.56
CA ARG A 92 -7.71 -2.03 27.03
C ARG A 92 -7.12 -3.37 27.43
N SER A 93 -6.04 -3.37 28.17
CA SER A 93 -5.37 -4.60 28.63
C SER A 93 -6.29 -5.54 29.42
N GLN A 94 -7.21 -5.00 30.20
CA GLN A 94 -8.15 -5.79 31.00
C GLN A 94 -9.37 -6.30 30.21
N VAL A 95 -9.53 -5.90 28.94
CA VAL A 95 -10.70 -6.26 28.13
C VAL A 95 -10.22 -6.99 26.87
N SER A 96 -10.47 -8.29 26.82
CA SER A 96 -10.14 -9.08 25.63
C SER A 96 -11.04 -8.70 24.43
N ARG A 97 -10.42 -8.39 23.28
CA ARG A 97 -11.08 -8.06 22.04
C ARG A 97 -10.59 -8.91 20.86
N GLN A 98 -9.91 -10.01 21.14
CA GLN A 98 -9.30 -10.86 20.12
C GLN A 98 -10.30 -11.45 19.12
N SER A 99 -11.56 -11.64 19.53
CA SER A 99 -12.63 -12.17 18.66
C SER A 99 -13.31 -11.10 17.78
N ILE A 100 -12.97 -9.82 17.95
CA ILE A 100 -13.65 -8.69 17.30
C ILE A 100 -12.68 -7.72 16.64
N TYR A 101 -11.57 -8.21 16.08
CA TYR A 101 -10.65 -7.38 15.32
C TYR A 101 -11.35 -6.73 14.12
N GLU A 102 -11.13 -5.43 13.98
CA GLU A 102 -11.69 -4.64 12.90
C GLU A 102 -10.89 -4.86 11.61
N LYS A 103 -11.60 -5.06 10.51
CA LYS A 103 -10.99 -5.36 9.21
C LYS A 103 -10.50 -4.08 8.54
N THR A 104 -9.29 -4.12 7.99
CA THR A 104 -8.74 -3.05 7.18
C THR A 104 -8.43 -3.59 5.79
N LEU A 105 -8.87 -2.87 4.75
CA LEU A 105 -8.64 -3.23 3.37
C LEU A 105 -7.70 -2.21 2.71
N VAL A 106 -6.56 -2.68 2.25
CA VAL A 106 -5.59 -1.91 1.47
C VAL A 106 -5.69 -2.38 0.03
N ARG A 107 -6.31 -1.57 -0.84
CA ARG A 107 -6.60 -1.96 -2.21
C ARG A 107 -5.37 -1.89 -3.11
N ARG A 108 -5.52 -2.41 -4.33
CA ARG A 108 -4.44 -2.51 -5.31
C ARG A 108 -3.70 -1.18 -5.49
N GLY A 109 -2.37 -1.25 -5.56
CA GLY A 109 -1.50 -0.13 -5.89
C GLY A 109 -1.37 0.96 -4.84
N VAL A 110 -1.95 0.78 -3.64
CA VAL A 110 -1.82 1.74 -2.54
C VAL A 110 -0.36 1.91 -2.13
N THR A 111 0.02 3.15 -1.86
CA THR A 111 1.29 3.47 -1.20
C THR A 111 1.02 4.02 0.19
N VAL A 112 1.62 3.39 1.20
CA VAL A 112 1.65 3.90 2.58
C VAL A 112 3.04 4.43 2.87
N GLY A 113 3.15 5.71 3.16
CA GLY A 113 4.43 6.38 3.46
C GLY A 113 5.05 5.92 4.78
N ALA A 114 6.35 6.17 4.92
CA ALA A 114 7.10 5.84 6.13
C ALA A 114 6.45 6.45 7.39
N ASN A 115 6.43 5.69 8.50
CA ASN A 115 5.86 6.10 9.79
C ASN A 115 4.39 6.54 9.75
N ALA A 116 3.64 6.26 8.68
CA ALA A 116 2.20 6.51 8.66
C ALA A 116 1.47 5.50 9.56
N THR A 117 0.37 5.93 10.15
CA THR A 117 -0.50 5.07 10.97
C THR A 117 -1.86 4.91 10.31
N ILE A 118 -2.28 3.68 10.11
CA ILE A 118 -3.58 3.31 9.56
C ILE A 118 -4.43 2.75 10.70
N VAL A 119 -5.44 3.51 11.10
CA VAL A 119 -6.41 3.07 12.11
C VAL A 119 -7.29 1.99 11.48
N CYS A 120 -7.62 0.96 12.25
CA CYS A 120 -8.41 -0.16 11.77
C CYS A 120 -9.85 0.20 11.37
N GLY A 121 -10.50 -0.69 10.63
CA GLY A 121 -11.90 -0.54 10.24
C GLY A 121 -12.12 0.29 8.97
N ILE A 122 -11.06 0.60 8.22
CA ILE A 122 -11.14 1.48 7.04
C ILE A 122 -10.65 0.79 5.77
N THR A 123 -11.03 1.37 4.64
CA THR A 123 -10.57 1.00 3.30
C THR A 123 -9.69 2.10 2.72
N LEU A 124 -8.50 1.73 2.25
CA LEU A 124 -7.67 2.57 1.39
C LEU A 124 -7.98 2.21 -0.07
N GLY A 125 -8.55 3.14 -0.81
CA GLY A 125 -8.96 2.96 -2.21
C GLY A 125 -7.78 2.65 -3.14
N ARG A 126 -8.05 2.15 -4.35
CA ARG A 126 -7.02 1.78 -5.33
C ARG A 126 -6.09 2.96 -5.61
N TYR A 127 -4.79 2.69 -5.60
CA TYR A 127 -3.75 3.70 -5.88
C TYR A 127 -3.77 4.92 -4.95
N ALA A 128 -4.48 4.84 -3.81
CA ALA A 128 -4.40 5.87 -2.78
C ALA A 128 -2.96 6.02 -2.27
N PHE A 129 -2.58 7.23 -1.93
CA PHE A 129 -1.25 7.56 -1.47
C PHE A 129 -1.32 8.24 -0.10
N VAL A 130 -0.80 7.57 0.90
CA VAL A 130 -0.68 8.10 2.25
C VAL A 130 0.73 8.68 2.43
N ALA A 131 0.81 9.97 2.71
CA ALA A 131 2.10 10.64 2.95
C ALA A 131 2.80 10.10 4.20
N ALA A 132 4.12 10.22 4.22
CA ALA A 132 4.91 9.84 5.39
C ALA A 132 4.41 10.56 6.65
N GLY A 133 4.31 9.82 7.75
CA GLY A 133 3.87 10.34 9.06
C GLY A 133 2.38 10.68 9.17
N ALA A 134 1.57 10.45 8.16
CA ALA A 134 0.13 10.72 8.25
C ALA A 134 -0.59 9.72 9.16
N VAL A 135 -1.66 10.16 9.83
CA VAL A 135 -2.55 9.29 10.62
C VAL A 135 -3.92 9.22 9.96
N VAL A 136 -4.20 8.09 9.32
CA VAL A 136 -5.44 7.86 8.56
C VAL A 136 -6.48 7.24 9.46
N THR A 137 -7.62 7.92 9.59
CA THR A 137 -8.72 7.54 10.49
C THR A 137 -10.04 7.28 9.78
N THR A 138 -10.09 7.47 8.46
CA THR A 138 -11.28 7.30 7.63
C THR A 138 -10.90 6.70 6.27
N ASP A 139 -11.87 6.18 5.55
CA ASP A 139 -11.68 5.67 4.20
C ASP A 139 -11.02 6.70 3.28
N ILE A 140 -10.23 6.21 2.34
CA ILE A 140 -9.63 7.02 1.27
C ILE A 140 -10.22 6.54 -0.07
N THR A 141 -10.67 7.48 -0.89
CA THR A 141 -11.15 7.20 -2.24
C THR A 141 -10.00 6.77 -3.17
N ASP A 142 -10.35 6.13 -4.29
CA ASP A 142 -9.36 5.74 -5.29
C ASP A 142 -8.50 6.94 -5.73
N TYR A 143 -7.19 6.73 -5.83
CA TYR A 143 -6.17 7.75 -6.16
C TYR A 143 -6.04 8.89 -5.14
N GLY A 144 -6.76 8.87 -4.01
CA GLY A 144 -6.70 9.94 -3.01
C GLY A 144 -5.32 10.09 -2.39
N PHE A 145 -4.84 11.33 -2.30
CA PHE A 145 -3.60 11.69 -1.62
C PHE A 145 -3.91 12.29 -0.25
N VAL A 146 -3.46 11.62 0.81
CA VAL A 146 -3.75 11.99 2.20
C VAL A 146 -2.49 12.41 2.93
N VAL A 147 -2.55 13.54 3.64
CA VAL A 147 -1.44 14.08 4.43
C VAL A 147 -1.90 14.50 5.82
N GLY A 148 -0.99 14.51 6.78
CA GLY A 148 -1.14 15.15 8.09
C GLY A 148 -1.74 14.28 9.19
N ILE A 149 -1.93 14.91 10.36
CA ILE A 149 -2.47 14.33 11.61
C ILE A 149 -3.56 15.26 12.15
N PRO A 150 -4.85 14.85 12.07
CA PRO A 150 -5.37 13.69 11.37
C PRO A 150 -5.20 13.81 9.85
N GLY A 151 -5.09 12.67 9.16
CA GLY A 151 -4.94 12.63 7.71
C GLY A 151 -6.13 13.28 6.98
N ARG A 152 -5.84 14.13 5.99
CA ARG A 152 -6.83 14.82 5.17
C ARG A 152 -6.50 14.67 3.70
N LEU A 153 -7.53 14.52 2.87
CA LEU A 153 -7.38 14.51 1.43
C LEU A 153 -6.78 15.83 0.96
N SER A 154 -5.64 15.77 0.28
CA SER A 154 -4.87 16.93 -0.22
C SER A 154 -4.73 16.93 -1.74
N GLY A 155 -5.46 16.08 -2.43
CA GLY A 155 -5.42 15.91 -3.88
C GLY A 155 -5.44 14.45 -4.29
N HIS A 156 -4.92 14.16 -5.48
CA HIS A 156 -4.89 12.81 -6.03
C HIS A 156 -3.52 12.54 -6.66
N MET A 157 -3.14 11.25 -6.69
CA MET A 157 -1.86 10.79 -7.22
C MET A 157 -2.10 9.84 -8.40
N SER A 158 -1.25 9.92 -9.42
CA SER A 158 -1.27 8.97 -10.53
C SER A 158 -0.74 7.59 -10.11
N ARG A 159 -0.90 6.58 -10.97
CA ARG A 159 -0.31 5.24 -10.77
C ARG A 159 1.23 5.26 -10.68
N HIS A 160 1.87 6.32 -11.17
CA HIS A 160 3.32 6.55 -11.07
C HIS A 160 3.73 7.39 -9.86
N GLY A 161 2.78 7.74 -8.97
CA GLY A 161 3.06 8.51 -7.77
C GLY A 161 3.29 10.00 -8.02
N HIS A 162 2.78 10.56 -9.12
CA HIS A 162 2.79 11.99 -9.39
C HIS A 162 1.45 12.64 -9.03
N LYS A 163 1.50 13.84 -8.46
CA LYS A 163 0.31 14.63 -8.18
C LYS A 163 -0.44 14.94 -9.45
N LEU A 164 -1.74 14.67 -9.46
CA LEU A 164 -2.63 14.95 -10.58
C LEU A 164 -3.15 16.39 -10.46
N ILE A 165 -2.94 17.18 -11.50
CA ILE A 165 -3.47 18.54 -11.64
C ILE A 165 -4.62 18.48 -12.63
N PHE A 166 -5.83 18.71 -12.15
CA PHE A 166 -7.04 18.63 -12.97
C PHE A 166 -7.33 19.97 -13.64
N ASP A 167 -7.69 19.93 -14.91
CA ASP A 167 -8.17 21.04 -15.69
C ASP A 167 -9.66 21.36 -15.39
N LYS A 168 -10.23 22.37 -16.09
CA LYS A 168 -11.64 22.76 -15.94
C LYS A 168 -12.64 21.68 -16.39
N ALA A 169 -12.19 20.69 -17.14
CA ALA A 169 -12.97 19.54 -17.59
C ALA A 169 -12.79 18.32 -16.68
N ASN A 170 -12.19 18.48 -15.49
CA ASN A 170 -11.86 17.42 -14.56
C ASN A 170 -10.93 16.34 -15.15
N ARG A 171 -10.02 16.74 -16.03
CA ARG A 171 -9.04 15.86 -16.68
C ARG A 171 -7.64 16.18 -16.20
N ALA A 172 -6.84 15.14 -16.00
CA ALA A 172 -5.42 15.25 -15.66
C ALA A 172 -4.59 14.23 -16.45
N VAL A 173 -3.32 14.55 -16.63
CA VAL A 173 -2.35 13.67 -17.31
C VAL A 173 -1.16 13.48 -16.37
N CYS A 174 -0.72 12.23 -16.20
CA CYS A 174 0.51 11.94 -15.45
C CYS A 174 1.73 12.46 -16.23
N PRO A 175 2.60 13.28 -15.62
CA PRO A 175 3.74 13.86 -16.34
C PRO A 175 4.79 12.83 -16.75
N GLU A 176 4.84 11.69 -16.12
CA GLU A 176 5.81 10.61 -16.41
C GLU A 176 5.28 9.60 -17.41
N SER A 177 4.10 9.06 -17.18
CA SER A 177 3.55 7.97 -17.98
C SER A 177 2.63 8.43 -19.12
N SER A 178 2.21 9.69 -19.10
CA SER A 178 1.18 10.23 -19.99
C SER A 178 -0.20 9.57 -19.86
N LEU A 179 -0.40 8.71 -18.86
CA LEU A 179 -1.72 8.15 -18.56
C LEU A 179 -2.70 9.27 -18.16
N ARG A 180 -3.91 9.18 -18.70
CA ARG A 180 -4.97 10.16 -18.52
C ARG A 180 -5.91 9.74 -17.41
N TYR A 181 -6.39 10.72 -16.66
CA TYR A 181 -7.28 10.54 -15.53
C TYR A 181 -8.48 11.47 -15.64
N GLU A 182 -9.58 11.05 -15.04
CA GLU A 182 -10.80 11.84 -14.95
C GLU A 182 -11.32 11.81 -13.52
N TRP A 183 -11.69 12.97 -13.00
CA TRP A 183 -12.34 13.09 -11.70
C TRP A 183 -13.86 13.04 -11.90
N VAL A 184 -14.51 11.99 -11.36
CA VAL A 184 -15.95 11.76 -11.48
C VAL A 184 -16.55 11.61 -10.09
N GLY A 185 -17.43 12.53 -9.70
CA GLY A 185 -18.01 12.53 -8.35
C GLY A 185 -16.94 12.73 -7.28
N GLU A 186 -16.80 11.76 -6.39
CA GLU A 186 -15.81 11.78 -5.29
C GLU A 186 -14.53 11.00 -5.58
N SER A 187 -14.42 10.40 -6.75
CA SER A 187 -13.31 9.51 -7.09
C SER A 187 -12.65 9.87 -8.42
N VAL A 188 -11.42 9.42 -8.58
CA VAL A 188 -10.66 9.53 -9.82
C VAL A 188 -10.58 8.14 -10.45
N ARG A 189 -10.56 8.10 -11.79
CA ARG A 189 -10.31 6.88 -12.57
C ARG A 189 -9.24 7.10 -13.62
N CYS A 190 -8.50 6.06 -13.96
CA CYS A 190 -7.62 6.03 -15.12
C CYS A 190 -8.47 5.80 -16.39
N LEU A 191 -8.19 6.56 -17.45
CA LEU A 191 -8.93 6.41 -18.72
C LEU A 191 -8.26 5.43 -19.68
N ASP A 192 -6.99 5.13 -19.46
CA ASP A 192 -6.17 4.35 -20.38
C ASP A 192 -5.95 2.91 -19.95
N LEU A 193 -6.15 2.61 -18.67
CA LEU A 193 -5.95 1.29 -18.07
C LEU A 193 -7.05 1.00 -17.05
N ASP A 194 -7.51 -0.24 -17.02
CA ASP A 194 -8.37 -0.75 -15.96
C ASP A 194 -7.62 -0.75 -14.62
N GLU A 195 -8.28 -0.38 -13.54
CA GLU A 195 -7.70 -0.31 -12.20
C GLU A 195 -7.28 -1.67 -11.64
N ASP A 196 -7.84 -2.74 -12.12
CA ASP A 196 -7.55 -4.11 -11.67
C ASP A 196 -6.45 -4.81 -12.48
N VAL A 197 -5.85 -4.13 -13.48
CA VAL A 197 -4.71 -4.66 -14.22
C VAL A 197 -3.39 -3.98 -13.80
N PRO A 198 -2.26 -4.72 -13.78
CA PRO A 198 -0.95 -4.14 -13.49
C PRO A 198 -0.52 -3.16 -14.59
N LEU A 199 0.48 -2.32 -14.29
CA LEU A 199 1.11 -1.49 -15.32
C LEU A 199 1.76 -2.39 -16.38
N PRO A 200 1.66 -2.02 -17.68
CA PRO A 200 2.46 -2.63 -18.74
C PRO A 200 3.97 -2.52 -18.43
N GLU A 201 4.75 -3.48 -18.86
CA GLU A 201 6.18 -3.57 -18.58
C GLU A 201 6.94 -2.29 -18.97
N ASN A 202 6.61 -1.72 -20.12
CA ASN A 202 7.21 -0.47 -20.61
C ASN A 202 6.88 0.77 -19.75
N LEU A 203 5.88 0.70 -18.86
CA LEU A 203 5.51 1.76 -17.93
C LEU A 203 5.91 1.45 -16.48
N SER A 204 6.48 0.28 -16.22
CA SER A 204 6.83 -0.18 -14.87
C SER A 204 8.23 0.25 -14.41
N VAL A 205 8.97 1.02 -15.22
CA VAL A 205 10.31 1.52 -14.92
C VAL A 205 10.27 3.04 -14.90
N GLY A 206 10.67 3.65 -13.76
CA GLY A 206 10.74 5.10 -13.63
C GLY A 206 11.80 5.68 -14.57
N SER A 207 11.49 6.82 -15.19
CA SER A 207 12.35 7.44 -16.22
C SER A 207 13.29 8.50 -15.67
N ARG A 208 12.89 9.23 -14.62
CA ARG A 208 13.63 10.33 -13.97
C ARG A 208 13.24 10.45 -12.51
N ASP A 209 14.02 11.22 -11.74
CA ASP A 209 13.65 11.53 -10.34
C ASP A 209 12.40 12.41 -10.25
N TYR A 210 11.65 12.25 -9.16
CA TYR A 210 10.39 12.94 -8.93
C TYR A 210 10.49 14.47 -9.06
N ARG A 211 11.56 15.07 -8.53
CA ARG A 211 11.74 16.53 -8.53
C ARG A 211 11.94 17.12 -9.91
N SER A 212 12.42 16.32 -10.88
CA SER A 212 12.57 16.77 -12.28
C SER A 212 11.23 17.03 -12.95
N PHE A 213 10.16 16.36 -12.49
CA PHE A 213 8.80 16.58 -12.98
C PHE A 213 8.12 17.79 -12.30
N GLU A 214 8.39 18.04 -11.01
CA GLU A 214 7.81 19.19 -10.29
C GLU A 214 8.27 20.54 -10.83
N LYS A 215 9.54 20.66 -11.26
CA LYS A 215 10.08 21.91 -11.79
C LYS A 215 9.37 22.39 -13.07
N ASN A 216 8.85 21.47 -13.85
CA ASN A 216 8.11 21.81 -15.07
C ASN A 216 6.69 22.34 -14.76
N LEU A 217 6.10 21.95 -13.62
CA LEU A 217 4.78 22.43 -13.19
C LEU A 217 4.80 23.87 -12.65
N LEU A 218 5.96 24.32 -12.15
CA LEU A 218 6.15 25.69 -11.62
C LEU A 218 6.63 26.68 -12.68
N ALA A 219 7.01 26.22 -13.88
CA ALA A 219 7.48 27.07 -14.97
C ALA A 219 6.34 27.60 -15.87
N ASP A 220 5.12 27.07 -15.72
CA ASP A 220 3.93 27.42 -16.50
C ASP A 220 2.93 28.32 -15.70
N GLU A 221 3.32 28.81 -14.52
CA GLU A 221 2.64 29.89 -13.75
C GLU A 221 3.35 31.24 -13.99
#